data_d6698d11af134597a5af92036608c61c
#
_entry.id   d6698d11af134597a5af92036608c61c
#
_cell.length_a   1.000
_cell.length_b   1.000
_cell.length_c   1.000
_cell.angle_alpha   90.00
_cell.angle_beta   90.00
_cell.angle_gamma   90.00
#
_symmetry.space_group_name_H-M   'P 1'
#
loop_
_entity.id
_entity.type
_entity.pdbx_description
1 polymer ?
#
loop_
_entity_poly.entity_id
_entity_poly.type
_entity_poly.pdbx_seq_one_letter_code
_entity_poly.pdbx_strand_id
1 'polypeptide(L)'
;MEKELFRTIIAESQEYIGRIHLVQRPLYLEEYGNYVFVGVRQAGKSYLLYQRIQQLLTNGVDIEDIVYVNFDDERLQGMSVADFDFILQAYHSMYEGQPIFFFDEIQNVEGWANFARRLANQKYRVYITGSNAKMLSRDIETVLGGRYLDISVFSYSFSEYLKAVEVLLSKNWQYGRKANELQRHFRTYFDWGGFPELVHFQEKRIWLNSLYNRIFFNDLVVRHKIKNEDALRLCVRRLAESVKQPCSLNRLSNLIKATGTPCSPSTVMEYVRYLQESCLLISIDNYVSKFVEKETIKKHYFVDNGLLHLFINNPNTSLLENLCAITLYKKYAKGLYYYNKNIEVDFYVPDEGLAVQASYQMSDGETIEREVKALVALHGLHPLKRAMIITYEDEGEIVRDGLRIEIKPAWKWVLEGL
;
A
#
# COMPACT_ATOMS: atom_id res chain seq x y z
N MET A 1 -0.19 30.51 -15.60
CA MET A 1 -0.33 30.78 -14.13
C MET A 1 0.34 32.09 -13.78
N GLU A 2 -0.03 32.68 -12.64
CA GLU A 2 0.56 33.93 -12.18
C GLU A 2 1.30 33.73 -10.86
N LYS A 3 2.40 34.49 -10.65
CA LYS A 3 3.21 34.44 -9.44
C LYS A 3 2.37 34.73 -8.17
N GLU A 4 1.40 35.64 -8.26
CA GLU A 4 0.55 36.04 -7.13
C GLU A 4 -0.30 34.90 -6.58
N LEU A 5 -0.80 34.01 -7.45
CA LEU A 5 -1.53 32.81 -7.02
C LEU A 5 -0.64 31.92 -6.13
N PHE A 6 0.61 31.69 -6.53
CA PHE A 6 1.51 30.84 -5.72
C PHE A 6 1.91 31.50 -4.40
N ARG A 7 2.01 32.84 -4.33
CA ARG A 7 2.21 33.55 -3.04
C ARG A 7 1.05 33.26 -2.09
N THR A 8 -0.19 33.34 -2.61
CA THR A 8 -1.39 33.05 -1.81
C THR A 8 -1.38 31.59 -1.33
N ILE A 9 -1.14 30.62 -2.24
CA ILE A 9 -1.10 29.18 -1.89
C ILE A 9 -0.03 28.90 -0.84
N ILE A 10 1.17 29.48 -0.96
CA ILE A 10 2.25 29.27 0.02
C ILE A 10 1.83 29.82 1.40
N ALA A 11 1.32 31.05 1.46
CA ALA A 11 0.91 31.65 2.73
C ALA A 11 -0.24 30.88 3.40
N GLU A 12 -1.29 30.53 2.64
CA GLU A 12 -2.41 29.74 3.15
C GLU A 12 -1.96 28.36 3.68
N SER A 13 -1.04 27.69 2.96
CA SER A 13 -0.53 26.40 3.39
C SER A 13 0.28 26.47 4.68
N GLN A 14 1.11 27.51 4.86
CA GLN A 14 1.90 27.73 6.07
C GLN A 14 0.99 27.95 7.29
N GLU A 15 -0.11 28.71 7.15
CA GLU A 15 -1.09 28.89 8.22
C GLU A 15 -1.83 27.60 8.57
N TYR A 16 -2.21 26.80 7.57
CA TYR A 16 -2.97 25.56 7.75
C TYR A 16 -2.14 24.47 8.44
N ILE A 17 -0.89 24.25 7.99
CA ILE A 17 -0.04 23.16 8.47
C ILE A 17 0.23 23.25 9.98
N GLY A 18 0.38 24.46 10.52
CA GLY A 18 0.60 24.69 11.96
C GLY A 18 -0.56 24.21 12.87
N ARG A 19 -1.74 23.99 12.31
CA ARG A 19 -2.98 23.62 13.04
C ARG A 19 -3.38 22.15 12.91
N ILE A 20 -2.67 21.36 12.09
CA ILE A 20 -3.06 19.97 11.77
C ILE A 20 -2.72 19.04 12.93
N HIS A 21 -3.72 18.27 13.37
CA HIS A 21 -3.51 17.13 14.26
C HIS A 21 -3.22 15.86 13.47
N LEU A 22 -2.16 15.14 13.86
CA LEU A 22 -1.66 13.97 13.14
C LEU A 22 -1.65 12.73 14.01
N VAL A 23 -2.06 11.61 13.44
CA VAL A 23 -1.69 10.29 13.96
C VAL A 23 -0.26 10.00 13.52
N GLN A 24 0.67 9.99 14.47
CA GLN A 24 2.10 9.79 14.20
C GLN A 24 2.37 8.38 13.65
N ARG A 25 2.94 8.31 12.46
CA ARG A 25 3.33 7.07 11.78
C ARG A 25 4.85 6.88 11.87
N PRO A 26 5.34 5.62 11.89
CA PRO A 26 6.77 5.37 11.73
C PRO A 26 7.26 5.95 10.40
N LEU A 27 8.10 6.96 10.46
CA LEU A 27 8.65 7.63 9.29
C LEU A 27 10.12 7.99 9.57
N TYR A 28 11.01 7.26 8.93
CA TYR A 28 12.45 7.47 9.04
C TYR A 28 12.96 8.03 7.71
N LEU A 29 13.40 9.27 7.72
CA LEU A 29 13.90 9.96 6.55
C LEU A 29 15.28 10.54 6.85
N GLU A 30 16.20 10.38 5.91
CA GLU A 30 17.49 11.04 5.94
C GLU A 30 17.33 12.57 5.87
N GLU A 31 18.20 13.29 6.53
CA GLU A 31 18.08 14.74 6.66
C GLU A 31 18.11 15.46 5.32
N TYR A 32 18.97 15.00 4.41
CA TYR A 32 19.18 15.64 3.10
C TYR A 32 18.60 14.84 1.93
N GLY A 33 17.79 13.81 2.20
CA GLY A 33 17.16 12.99 1.18
C GLY A 33 16.00 13.69 0.50
N ASN A 34 15.82 13.39 -0.79
CA ASN A 34 14.59 13.69 -1.51
C ASN A 34 13.73 12.44 -1.60
N TYR A 35 12.40 12.57 -1.49
CA TYR A 35 11.51 11.43 -1.35
C TYR A 35 10.29 11.52 -2.24
N VAL A 36 9.87 10.36 -2.75
CA VAL A 36 8.61 10.17 -3.46
C VAL A 36 7.75 9.21 -2.67
N PHE A 37 6.63 9.69 -2.13
CA PHE A 37 5.64 8.89 -1.40
C PHE A 37 4.55 8.43 -2.34
N VAL A 38 4.42 7.15 -2.56
CA VAL A 38 3.45 6.56 -3.48
C VAL A 38 2.55 5.57 -2.78
N GLY A 39 1.27 5.62 -3.05
CA GLY A 39 0.29 4.70 -2.47
C GLY A 39 -1.13 5.02 -2.93
N VAL A 40 -2.04 4.14 -2.59
CA VAL A 40 -3.46 4.27 -2.96
C VAL A 40 -4.04 5.61 -2.48
N ARG A 41 -5.08 6.11 -3.16
CA ARG A 41 -5.83 7.28 -2.70
C ARG A 41 -6.26 7.13 -1.23
N GLN A 42 -6.23 8.24 -0.50
CA GLN A 42 -6.64 8.32 0.91
C GLN A 42 -5.86 7.42 1.90
N ALA A 43 -4.67 6.91 1.50
CA ALA A 43 -3.77 6.20 2.41
C ALA A 43 -3.04 7.10 3.42
N GLY A 44 -3.21 8.43 3.31
CA GLY A 44 -2.59 9.40 4.22
C GLY A 44 -1.24 9.95 3.74
N LYS A 45 -0.97 9.98 2.43
CA LYS A 45 0.28 10.53 1.85
C LYS A 45 0.52 11.99 2.22
N SER A 46 -0.49 12.86 2.03
CA SER A 46 -0.43 14.28 2.40
C SER A 46 -0.12 14.46 3.89
N TYR A 47 -0.71 13.62 4.75
CA TYR A 47 -0.47 13.65 6.18
C TYR A 47 0.96 13.24 6.57
N LEU A 48 1.63 12.39 5.77
CA LEU A 48 3.06 12.11 5.94
C LEU A 48 3.93 13.31 5.56
N LEU A 49 3.54 14.10 4.54
CA LEU A 49 4.20 15.38 4.26
C LEU A 49 4.04 16.35 5.44
N TYR A 50 2.82 16.50 5.97
CA TYR A 50 2.58 17.35 7.15
C TYR A 50 3.37 16.87 8.37
N GLN A 51 3.44 15.55 8.59
CA GLN A 51 4.26 14.98 9.67
C GLN A 51 5.73 15.34 9.49
N ARG A 52 6.26 15.25 8.26
CA ARG A 52 7.65 15.65 7.98
C ARG A 52 7.86 17.14 8.22
N ILE A 53 6.94 17.99 7.80
CA ILE A 53 7.01 19.44 8.05
C ILE A 53 7.05 19.70 9.56
N GLN A 54 6.14 19.11 10.34
CA GLN A 54 6.13 19.28 11.80
C GLN A 54 7.43 18.81 12.47
N GLN A 55 8.04 17.70 11.96
CA GLN A 55 9.37 17.27 12.43
C GLN A 55 10.45 18.32 12.14
N LEU A 56 10.45 18.91 10.96
CA LEU A 56 11.40 19.95 10.58
C LEU A 56 11.24 21.20 11.42
N LEU A 57 10.01 21.67 11.63
CA LEU A 57 9.71 22.84 12.49
C LEU A 57 10.15 22.58 13.94
N THR A 58 9.91 21.37 14.47
CA THR A 58 10.38 20.98 15.81
C THR A 58 11.91 20.98 15.92
N ASN A 59 12.59 20.69 14.81
CA ASN A 59 14.06 20.72 14.72
C ASN A 59 14.63 22.11 14.38
N GLY A 60 13.81 23.17 14.42
CA GLY A 60 14.24 24.55 14.29
C GLY A 60 14.26 25.11 12.87
N VAL A 61 13.67 24.43 11.90
CA VAL A 61 13.42 25.00 10.56
C VAL A 61 12.29 26.04 10.68
N ASP A 62 12.43 27.18 10.03
CA ASP A 62 11.38 28.20 10.02
C ASP A 62 10.23 27.78 9.08
N ILE A 63 9.00 28.16 9.44
CA ILE A 63 7.82 27.92 8.58
C ILE A 63 7.95 28.68 7.25
N GLU A 64 8.64 29.80 7.21
CA GLU A 64 8.93 30.58 6.01
C GLU A 64 9.76 29.79 4.98
N ASP A 65 10.60 28.85 5.43
CA ASP A 65 11.37 27.96 4.55
C ASP A 65 10.51 26.83 3.93
N ILE A 66 9.26 26.65 4.36
CA ILE A 66 8.39 25.58 3.89
C ILE A 66 7.52 26.05 2.74
N VAL A 67 7.66 25.38 1.59
CA VAL A 67 6.80 25.56 0.41
C VAL A 67 5.98 24.31 0.17
N TYR A 68 4.70 24.34 0.51
CA TYR A 68 3.77 23.26 0.25
C TYR A 68 2.79 23.65 -0.87
N VAL A 69 2.67 22.82 -1.88
CA VAL A 69 1.74 22.99 -3.01
C VAL A 69 1.01 21.68 -3.25
N ASN A 70 -0.32 21.71 -3.20
CA ASN A 70 -1.17 20.59 -3.57
C ASN A 70 -1.67 20.79 -5.01
N PHE A 71 -1.28 19.91 -5.93
CA PHE A 71 -1.67 19.98 -7.35
C PHE A 71 -3.06 19.38 -7.64
N ASP A 72 -3.82 18.97 -6.60
CA ASP A 72 -5.27 18.72 -6.68
C ASP A 72 -6.10 20.01 -6.47
N ASP A 73 -5.46 21.15 -6.13
CA ASP A 73 -6.12 22.45 -5.99
C ASP A 73 -6.70 22.90 -7.35
N GLU A 74 -7.99 23.19 -7.38
CA GLU A 74 -8.71 23.59 -8.62
C GLU A 74 -8.15 24.87 -9.25
N ARG A 75 -7.53 25.74 -8.45
CA ARG A 75 -6.87 26.97 -8.92
C ARG A 75 -5.66 26.68 -9.81
N LEU A 76 -5.08 25.46 -9.69
CA LEU A 76 -3.94 24.99 -10.49
C LEU A 76 -4.36 24.19 -11.72
N GLN A 77 -5.66 24.07 -11.99
CA GLN A 77 -6.15 23.33 -13.15
C GLN A 77 -5.60 23.91 -14.45
N GLY A 78 -5.04 23.04 -15.31
CA GLY A 78 -4.40 23.46 -16.56
C GLY A 78 -2.96 23.96 -16.42
N MET A 79 -2.36 23.82 -15.24
CA MET A 79 -0.94 24.11 -15.02
C MET A 79 -0.06 23.28 -15.95
N SER A 80 0.94 23.92 -16.53
CA SER A 80 1.95 23.33 -17.40
C SER A 80 3.33 23.29 -16.73
N VAL A 81 4.27 22.56 -17.33
CA VAL A 81 5.65 22.50 -16.82
C VAL A 81 6.34 23.87 -16.80
N ALA A 82 5.95 24.79 -17.68
CA ALA A 82 6.49 26.15 -17.71
C ALA A 82 6.08 26.99 -16.48
N ASP A 83 4.96 26.66 -15.86
CA ASP A 83 4.44 27.39 -14.72
C ASP A 83 5.15 27.05 -13.40
N PHE A 84 5.91 25.97 -13.33
CA PHE A 84 6.65 25.58 -12.10
C PHE A 84 7.62 26.66 -11.64
N ASP A 85 8.19 27.46 -12.55
CA ASP A 85 9.12 28.54 -12.18
C ASP A 85 8.45 29.66 -11.40
N PHE A 86 7.13 29.83 -11.53
CA PHE A 86 6.38 30.79 -10.71
C PHE A 86 6.39 30.43 -9.21
N ILE A 87 6.51 29.15 -8.86
CA ILE A 87 6.63 28.72 -7.45
C ILE A 87 7.92 29.29 -6.83
N LEU A 88 9.07 29.13 -7.53
CA LEU A 88 10.35 29.69 -7.09
C LEU A 88 10.33 31.23 -7.03
N GLN A 89 9.76 31.86 -8.06
CA GLN A 89 9.64 33.32 -8.13
C GLN A 89 8.72 33.86 -7.03
N ALA A 90 7.64 33.15 -6.70
CA ALA A 90 6.74 33.51 -5.61
C ALA A 90 7.49 33.47 -4.28
N TYR A 91 8.14 32.34 -3.98
CA TYR A 91 8.93 32.20 -2.75
C TYR A 91 9.95 33.32 -2.58
N HIS A 92 10.86 33.50 -3.55
CA HIS A 92 11.92 34.52 -3.48
C HIS A 92 11.41 35.97 -3.51
N SER A 93 10.13 36.20 -3.78
CA SER A 93 9.51 37.52 -3.62
C SER A 93 8.95 37.76 -2.22
N MET A 94 8.81 36.74 -1.40
CA MET A 94 8.27 36.79 -0.04
C MET A 94 9.38 36.61 1.01
N TYR A 95 10.32 35.69 0.75
CA TYR A 95 11.30 35.24 1.71
C TYR A 95 12.72 35.19 1.12
N GLU A 96 13.70 35.28 2.00
CA GLU A 96 15.10 35.01 1.70
C GLU A 96 15.47 33.59 2.08
N GLY A 97 16.47 33.00 1.43
CA GLY A 97 16.96 31.67 1.76
C GLY A 97 16.61 30.59 0.75
N GLN A 98 16.73 29.34 1.18
CA GLN A 98 16.53 28.16 0.32
C GLN A 98 15.31 27.35 0.78
N PRO A 99 14.22 27.30 -0.01
CA PRO A 99 13.01 26.59 0.38
C PRO A 99 13.17 25.08 0.45
N ILE A 100 12.34 24.46 1.27
CA ILE A 100 12.10 23.02 1.30
C ILE A 100 10.74 22.77 0.66
N PHE A 101 10.73 21.99 -0.41
CA PHE A 101 9.53 21.77 -1.20
C PHE A 101 8.75 20.53 -0.79
N PHE A 102 7.44 20.69 -0.69
CA PHE A 102 6.47 19.65 -0.44
C PHE A 102 5.39 19.72 -1.53
N PHE A 103 5.45 18.78 -2.48
CA PHE A 103 4.57 18.72 -3.65
C PHE A 103 3.61 17.56 -3.51
N ASP A 104 2.35 17.88 -3.27
CA ASP A 104 1.30 16.88 -3.10
C ASP A 104 0.57 16.63 -4.42
N GLU A 105 0.36 15.35 -4.79
CA GLU A 105 -0.28 14.88 -6.02
C GLU A 105 0.33 15.50 -7.32
N ILE A 106 1.68 15.62 -7.36
CA ILE A 106 2.42 16.31 -8.46
C ILE A 106 2.20 15.68 -9.84
N GLN A 107 1.78 14.41 -9.91
CA GLN A 107 1.50 13.74 -11.18
C GLN A 107 0.35 14.36 -11.97
N ASN A 108 -0.40 15.27 -11.37
CA ASN A 108 -1.45 16.03 -12.06
C ASN A 108 -0.87 17.04 -13.07
N VAL A 109 0.43 17.34 -12.98
CA VAL A 109 1.11 18.21 -13.97
C VAL A 109 2.05 17.37 -14.84
N GLU A 110 1.80 17.29 -16.12
CA GLU A 110 2.64 16.55 -17.06
C GLU A 110 4.08 17.14 -17.11
N GLY A 111 5.10 16.26 -17.14
CA GLY A 111 6.51 16.70 -17.20
C GLY A 111 7.12 17.10 -15.85
N TRP A 112 6.42 16.95 -14.75
CA TRP A 112 6.86 17.28 -13.38
C TRP A 112 8.24 16.71 -13.01
N ALA A 113 8.56 15.50 -13.49
CA ALA A 113 9.81 14.81 -13.12
C ALA A 113 11.07 15.57 -13.55
N ASN A 114 11.01 16.31 -14.67
CA ASN A 114 12.12 17.16 -15.11
C ASN A 114 12.33 18.35 -14.16
N PHE A 115 11.26 18.95 -13.68
CA PHE A 115 11.31 20.01 -12.68
C PHE A 115 11.88 19.49 -11.35
N ALA A 116 11.34 18.37 -10.85
CA ALA A 116 11.84 17.74 -9.63
C ALA A 116 13.35 17.40 -9.73
N ARG A 117 13.80 16.85 -10.88
CA ARG A 117 15.23 16.60 -11.12
C ARG A 117 16.05 17.89 -11.08
N ARG A 118 15.55 18.98 -11.66
CA ARG A 118 16.23 20.28 -11.64
C ARG A 118 16.41 20.79 -10.22
N LEU A 119 15.37 20.73 -9.39
CA LEU A 119 15.44 21.11 -7.97
C LEU A 119 16.48 20.29 -7.20
N ALA A 120 16.47 18.97 -7.37
CA ALA A 120 17.46 18.10 -6.73
C ALA A 120 18.90 18.38 -7.19
N ASN A 121 19.11 18.73 -8.48
CA ASN A 121 20.43 19.18 -9.00
C ASN A 121 20.89 20.47 -8.35
N GLN A 122 19.97 21.36 -8.04
CA GLN A 122 20.22 22.65 -7.35
C GLN A 122 20.32 22.49 -5.82
N LYS A 123 20.28 21.23 -5.32
CA LYS A 123 20.40 20.88 -3.89
C LYS A 123 19.23 21.34 -3.01
N TYR A 124 18.06 21.56 -3.60
CA TYR A 124 16.84 21.71 -2.82
C TYR A 124 16.43 20.37 -2.20
N ARG A 125 15.82 20.43 -1.01
CA ARG A 125 15.13 19.30 -0.39
C ARG A 125 13.70 19.25 -0.92
N VAL A 126 13.30 18.08 -1.43
CA VAL A 126 12.02 17.93 -2.12
C VAL A 126 11.32 16.66 -1.66
N TYR A 127 10.09 16.80 -1.21
CA TYR A 127 9.20 15.72 -0.80
C TYR A 127 7.98 15.72 -1.71
N ILE A 128 7.71 14.60 -2.34
CA ILE A 128 6.69 14.47 -3.40
C ILE A 128 5.70 13.39 -3.02
N THR A 129 4.41 13.59 -3.28
CA THR A 129 3.43 12.50 -3.23
C THR A 129 2.78 12.25 -4.57
N GLY A 130 2.25 11.04 -4.71
CA GLY A 130 1.37 10.69 -5.81
C GLY A 130 0.58 9.40 -5.59
N SER A 131 -0.60 9.36 -6.19
CA SER A 131 -1.52 8.22 -6.12
C SER A 131 -1.33 7.22 -7.28
N ASN A 132 -0.16 7.23 -7.94
CA ASN A 132 0.13 6.38 -9.08
C ASN A 132 1.51 5.71 -8.95
N ALA A 133 1.53 4.38 -8.84
CA ALA A 133 2.77 3.60 -8.78
C ALA A 133 3.63 3.73 -10.04
N LYS A 134 3.10 4.25 -11.15
CA LYS A 134 3.90 4.61 -12.32
C LYS A 134 4.98 5.65 -11.98
N MET A 135 4.80 6.44 -10.91
CA MET A 135 5.84 7.34 -10.41
C MET A 135 7.11 6.60 -9.94
N LEU A 136 6.99 5.29 -9.64
CA LEU A 136 8.09 4.39 -9.30
C LEU A 136 8.57 3.59 -10.54
N SER A 137 8.09 3.93 -11.74
CA SER A 137 8.52 3.25 -12.96
C SER A 137 9.96 3.61 -13.32
N ARG A 138 10.64 2.69 -14.03
CA ARG A 138 12.00 2.92 -14.52
C ARG A 138 12.14 4.20 -15.33
N ASP A 139 11.10 4.58 -16.07
CA ASP A 139 11.11 5.80 -16.89
C ASP A 139 11.22 7.04 -16.00
N ILE A 140 10.41 7.12 -14.95
CA ILE A 140 10.46 8.22 -13.97
C ILE A 140 11.74 8.17 -13.15
N GLU A 141 12.14 6.98 -12.67
CA GLU A 141 13.40 6.77 -11.95
C GLU A 141 14.59 7.24 -12.78
N THR A 142 14.61 6.93 -14.10
CA THR A 142 15.63 7.40 -15.03
C THR A 142 15.61 8.93 -15.16
N VAL A 143 14.44 9.54 -15.30
CA VAL A 143 14.33 11.01 -15.36
C VAL A 143 14.77 11.66 -14.07
N LEU A 144 14.39 11.14 -12.91
CA LEU A 144 14.82 11.63 -11.60
C LEU A 144 16.30 11.37 -11.32
N GLY A 145 16.91 10.41 -12.05
CA GLY A 145 18.36 10.16 -12.04
C GLY A 145 18.88 9.68 -10.69
N GLY A 146 18.13 8.84 -9.97
CA GLY A 146 18.54 8.26 -8.69
C GLY A 146 18.67 9.28 -7.54
N ARG A 147 18.05 10.46 -7.66
CA ARG A 147 18.11 11.53 -6.65
C ARG A 147 16.99 11.50 -5.64
N TYR A 148 16.05 10.62 -5.81
CA TYR A 148 14.88 10.46 -4.96
C TYR A 148 14.79 9.03 -4.44
N LEU A 149 14.38 8.89 -3.19
CA LEU A 149 14.13 7.63 -2.53
C LEU A 149 12.63 7.37 -2.49
N ASP A 150 12.23 6.14 -2.81
CA ASP A 150 10.82 5.75 -2.90
C ASP A 150 10.29 5.28 -1.55
N ILE A 151 9.11 5.73 -1.18
CA ILE A 151 8.38 5.26 0.00
C ILE A 151 6.98 4.81 -0.40
N SER A 152 6.71 3.52 -0.25
CA SER A 152 5.36 2.99 -0.43
C SER A 152 4.48 3.29 0.79
N VAL A 153 3.36 3.97 0.54
CA VAL A 153 2.40 4.37 1.58
C VAL A 153 1.17 3.48 1.51
N PHE A 154 0.95 2.73 2.57
CA PHE A 154 -0.23 1.88 2.76
C PHE A 154 -1.24 2.56 3.69
N SER A 155 -2.46 2.03 3.74
CA SER A 155 -3.40 2.30 4.83
C SER A 155 -2.76 1.97 6.18
N TYR A 156 -3.35 2.43 7.29
CA TYR A 156 -2.82 2.16 8.62
C TYR A 156 -2.55 0.68 8.85
N SER A 157 -1.43 0.36 9.49
CA SER A 157 -1.24 -0.91 10.17
C SER A 157 -2.18 -1.00 11.37
N PHE A 158 -2.35 -2.19 11.94
CA PHE A 158 -3.21 -2.33 13.13
C PHE A 158 -2.72 -1.49 14.31
N SER A 159 -1.40 -1.36 14.48
CA SER A 159 -0.84 -0.48 15.52
C SER A 159 -1.11 1.00 15.27
N GLU A 160 -1.08 1.46 14.02
CA GLU A 160 -1.44 2.84 13.64
C GLU A 160 -2.95 3.07 13.77
N TYR A 161 -3.77 2.07 13.40
CA TYR A 161 -5.23 2.11 13.62
C TYR A 161 -5.57 2.26 15.11
N LEU A 162 -4.90 1.50 15.99
CA LEU A 162 -5.12 1.62 17.44
C LEU A 162 -4.77 3.01 17.96
N LYS A 163 -3.69 3.63 17.47
CA LYS A 163 -3.36 5.02 17.79
C LYS A 163 -4.46 5.99 17.33
N ALA A 164 -5.00 5.77 16.13
CA ALA A 164 -6.06 6.61 15.57
C ALA A 164 -7.39 6.52 16.36
N VAL A 165 -7.65 5.38 17.00
CA VAL A 165 -8.81 5.21 17.92
C VAL A 165 -8.44 5.42 19.39
N GLU A 166 -7.27 6.01 19.67
CA GLU A 166 -6.76 6.35 21.01
C GLU A 166 -6.64 5.15 21.97
N VAL A 167 -6.40 3.94 21.43
CA VAL A 167 -6.20 2.71 22.21
C VAL A 167 -4.72 2.49 22.44
N LEU A 168 -4.28 2.74 23.67
CA LEU A 168 -2.88 2.55 24.08
C LEU A 168 -2.58 1.08 24.40
N LEU A 169 -1.40 0.61 23.95
CA LEU A 169 -0.86 -0.70 24.32
C LEU A 169 -0.20 -0.62 25.70
N SER A 170 -0.63 -1.49 26.62
CA SER A 170 0.02 -1.70 27.93
C SER A 170 1.11 -2.77 27.84
N LYS A 171 1.98 -2.90 28.84
CA LYS A 171 3.04 -3.92 28.86
C LYS A 171 2.53 -5.36 28.72
N ASN A 172 1.32 -5.64 29.24
CA ASN A 172 0.69 -6.97 29.23
C ASN A 172 -0.56 -7.02 28.36
N TRP A 173 -0.52 -6.34 27.22
CA TRP A 173 -1.67 -6.20 26.30
C TRP A 173 -2.20 -7.54 25.77
N GLN A 174 -1.41 -8.60 25.78
CA GLN A 174 -1.79 -9.94 25.29
C GLN A 174 -2.80 -10.67 26.20
N TYR A 175 -3.08 -10.15 27.41
CA TYR A 175 -3.87 -10.86 28.42
C TYR A 175 -5.06 -10.06 28.93
N GLY A 176 -6.08 -10.78 29.42
CA GLY A 176 -7.20 -10.27 30.17
C GLY A 176 -8.08 -9.27 29.39
N ARG A 177 -8.59 -8.25 30.10
CA ARG A 177 -9.53 -7.26 29.50
C ARG A 177 -8.94 -6.51 28.31
N LYS A 178 -7.62 -6.24 28.34
CA LYS A 178 -6.94 -5.52 27.27
C LYS A 178 -6.87 -6.36 25.99
N ALA A 179 -6.59 -7.65 26.11
CA ALA A 179 -6.63 -8.57 24.96
C ALA A 179 -8.03 -8.58 24.30
N ASN A 180 -9.10 -8.68 25.09
CA ASN A 180 -10.47 -8.67 24.60
C ASN A 180 -10.85 -7.34 23.90
N GLU A 181 -10.34 -6.21 24.42
CA GLU A 181 -10.50 -4.89 23.78
C GLU A 181 -9.80 -4.86 22.43
N LEU A 182 -8.54 -5.29 22.38
CA LEU A 182 -7.73 -5.35 21.14
C LEU A 182 -8.35 -6.28 20.10
N GLN A 183 -8.87 -7.44 20.49
CA GLN A 183 -9.55 -8.36 19.59
C GLN A 183 -10.82 -7.73 18.98
N ARG A 184 -11.60 -6.94 19.73
CA ARG A 184 -12.75 -6.20 19.17
C ARG A 184 -12.32 -5.16 18.13
N HIS A 185 -11.27 -4.41 18.42
CA HIS A 185 -10.69 -3.47 17.47
C HIS A 185 -10.09 -4.18 16.26
N PHE A 186 -9.42 -5.33 16.49
CA PHE A 186 -8.88 -6.14 15.42
C PHE A 186 -9.97 -6.65 14.47
N ARG A 187 -11.12 -7.10 14.98
CA ARG A 187 -12.25 -7.52 14.15
C ARG A 187 -12.69 -6.40 13.20
N THR A 188 -12.83 -5.18 13.72
CA THR A 188 -13.19 -4.02 12.89
C THR A 188 -12.12 -3.73 11.83
N TYR A 189 -10.85 -3.74 12.22
CA TYR A 189 -9.72 -3.55 11.33
C TYR A 189 -9.60 -4.66 10.29
N PHE A 190 -9.79 -5.90 10.70
CA PHE A 190 -9.74 -7.09 9.85
C PHE A 190 -10.82 -7.04 8.75
N ASP A 191 -12.05 -6.67 9.12
CA ASP A 191 -13.18 -6.62 8.19
C ASP A 191 -13.13 -5.39 7.28
N TRP A 192 -12.71 -4.23 7.80
CA TRP A 192 -12.87 -2.95 7.11
C TRP A 192 -11.56 -2.27 6.71
N GLY A 193 -10.42 -2.84 7.07
CA GLY A 193 -9.12 -2.30 6.73
C GLY A 193 -8.68 -1.11 7.57
N GLY A 194 -7.67 -0.39 7.09
CA GLY A 194 -6.98 0.66 7.84
C GLY A 194 -6.96 2.02 7.17
N PHE A 195 -7.89 2.37 6.28
CA PHE A 195 -7.91 3.72 5.72
C PHE A 195 -8.09 4.78 6.80
N PRO A 196 -7.23 5.83 6.86
CA PRO A 196 -7.23 6.81 7.95
C PRO A 196 -8.58 7.46 8.21
N GLU A 197 -9.27 7.96 7.19
CA GLU A 197 -10.58 8.59 7.33
C GLU A 197 -11.66 7.60 7.76
N LEU A 198 -11.58 6.34 7.31
CA LEU A 198 -12.57 5.30 7.59
C LEU A 198 -12.73 5.01 9.09
N VAL A 199 -11.69 5.28 9.89
CA VAL A 199 -11.71 5.07 11.34
C VAL A 199 -12.88 5.80 11.99
N HIS A 200 -13.21 6.99 11.51
CA HIS A 200 -14.24 7.87 12.07
C HIS A 200 -15.64 7.64 11.47
N PHE A 201 -15.78 6.84 10.41
CA PHE A 201 -17.07 6.57 9.78
C PHE A 201 -17.79 5.38 10.43
N GLN A 202 -19.10 5.50 10.66
CA GLN A 202 -19.94 4.37 11.10
C GLN A 202 -20.29 3.47 9.91
N GLU A 203 -20.77 4.06 8.83
CA GLU A 203 -21.15 3.36 7.57
C GLU A 203 -19.93 3.05 6.68
N LYS A 204 -19.07 2.17 7.17
CA LYS A 204 -17.76 1.85 6.55
C LYS A 204 -17.88 1.36 5.11
N ARG A 205 -18.91 0.54 4.82
CA ARG A 205 -19.14 0.00 3.48
C ARG A 205 -19.49 1.09 2.47
N ILE A 206 -20.28 2.10 2.88
CA ILE A 206 -20.66 3.22 2.00
C ILE A 206 -19.40 4.03 1.65
N TRP A 207 -18.57 4.34 2.64
CA TRP A 207 -17.33 5.07 2.44
C TRP A 207 -16.37 4.31 1.52
N LEU A 208 -16.16 3.01 1.76
CA LEU A 208 -15.28 2.17 0.93
C LEU A 208 -15.79 2.07 -0.51
N ASN A 209 -17.09 1.94 -0.73
CA ASN A 209 -17.67 1.96 -2.08
C ASN A 209 -17.42 3.31 -2.77
N SER A 210 -17.55 4.43 -2.05
CA SER A 210 -17.24 5.77 -2.60
C SER A 210 -15.76 5.88 -2.99
N LEU A 211 -14.85 5.42 -2.13
CA LEU A 211 -13.41 5.40 -2.42
C LEU A 211 -13.11 4.51 -3.64
N TYR A 212 -13.65 3.28 -3.67
CA TYR A 212 -13.44 2.37 -4.79
C TYR A 212 -13.96 2.97 -6.11
N ASN A 213 -15.15 3.55 -6.11
CA ASN A 213 -15.69 4.20 -7.31
C ASN A 213 -14.80 5.35 -7.79
N ARG A 214 -14.24 6.15 -6.89
CA ARG A 214 -13.30 7.23 -7.24
C ARG A 214 -12.02 6.66 -7.86
N ILE A 215 -11.45 5.61 -7.29
CA ILE A 215 -10.28 4.91 -7.86
C ILE A 215 -10.65 4.33 -9.24
N PHE A 216 -11.78 3.64 -9.32
CA PHE A 216 -12.24 2.98 -10.54
C PHE A 216 -12.41 3.99 -11.70
N PHE A 217 -13.15 5.07 -11.47
CA PHE A 217 -13.42 6.04 -12.54
C PHE A 217 -12.20 6.91 -12.83
N ASN A 218 -11.61 7.55 -11.84
CA ASN A 218 -10.57 8.55 -12.07
C ASN A 218 -9.21 7.92 -12.35
N ASP A 219 -8.81 6.92 -11.54
CA ASP A 219 -7.45 6.38 -11.61
C ASP A 219 -7.32 5.23 -12.61
N LEU A 220 -8.43 4.57 -12.98
CA LEU A 220 -8.43 3.50 -13.97
C LEU A 220 -9.09 3.96 -15.28
N VAL A 221 -10.40 4.19 -15.30
CA VAL A 221 -11.16 4.43 -16.54
C VAL A 221 -10.68 5.69 -17.26
N VAL A 222 -10.70 6.85 -16.60
CA VAL A 222 -10.34 8.14 -17.21
C VAL A 222 -8.86 8.18 -17.55
N ARG A 223 -7.99 7.84 -16.61
CA ARG A 223 -6.53 7.91 -16.78
C ARG A 223 -6.02 7.02 -17.92
N HIS A 224 -6.52 5.79 -18.02
CA HIS A 224 -6.09 4.83 -19.04
C HIS A 224 -7.04 4.77 -20.27
N LYS A 225 -8.04 5.66 -20.32
CA LYS A 225 -9.02 5.75 -21.42
C LYS A 225 -9.68 4.41 -21.74
N ILE A 226 -10.07 3.67 -20.67
CA ILE A 226 -10.65 2.33 -20.78
C ILE A 226 -12.05 2.43 -21.40
N LYS A 227 -12.26 1.71 -22.52
CA LYS A 227 -13.53 1.71 -23.24
C LYS A 227 -14.50 0.64 -22.70
N ASN A 228 -13.99 -0.49 -22.21
CA ASN A 228 -14.79 -1.61 -21.74
C ASN A 228 -14.73 -1.67 -20.19
N GLU A 229 -15.57 -0.84 -19.57
CA GLU A 229 -15.67 -0.76 -18.11
C GLU A 229 -16.20 -2.05 -17.49
N ASP A 230 -17.14 -2.73 -18.16
CA ASP A 230 -17.73 -3.99 -17.67
C ASP A 230 -16.68 -5.08 -17.57
N ALA A 231 -15.81 -5.21 -18.58
CA ALA A 231 -14.70 -6.16 -18.52
C ALA A 231 -13.74 -5.85 -17.38
N LEU A 232 -13.45 -4.57 -17.12
CA LEU A 232 -12.61 -4.16 -15.99
C LEU A 232 -13.29 -4.49 -14.65
N ARG A 233 -14.59 -4.20 -14.48
CA ARG A 233 -15.35 -4.53 -13.25
C ARG A 233 -15.34 -6.03 -12.98
N LEU A 234 -15.59 -6.84 -14.02
CA LEU A 234 -15.52 -8.29 -13.92
C LEU A 234 -14.11 -8.77 -13.58
N CYS A 235 -13.08 -8.15 -14.16
CA CYS A 235 -11.68 -8.47 -13.84
C CYS A 235 -11.38 -8.23 -12.35
N VAL A 236 -11.73 -7.07 -11.80
CA VAL A 236 -11.54 -6.74 -10.37
C VAL A 236 -12.26 -7.76 -9.48
N ARG A 237 -13.54 -8.06 -9.79
CA ARG A 237 -14.32 -9.03 -9.03
C ARG A 237 -13.70 -10.43 -9.06
N ARG A 238 -13.26 -10.90 -10.23
CA ARG A 238 -12.62 -12.22 -10.37
C ARG A 238 -11.27 -12.30 -9.66
N LEU A 239 -10.50 -11.21 -9.66
CA LEU A 239 -9.26 -11.13 -8.89
C LEU A 239 -9.54 -11.22 -7.38
N ALA A 240 -10.58 -10.55 -6.88
CA ALA A 240 -10.98 -10.63 -5.49
C ALA A 240 -11.39 -12.05 -5.08
N GLU A 241 -12.19 -12.74 -5.92
CA GLU A 241 -12.60 -14.14 -5.71
C GLU A 241 -11.40 -15.11 -5.75
N SER A 242 -10.28 -14.72 -6.38
CA SER A 242 -9.10 -15.55 -6.60
C SER A 242 -7.94 -15.28 -5.63
N VAL A 243 -8.13 -14.45 -4.61
CA VAL A 243 -7.05 -14.00 -3.70
C VAL A 243 -6.20 -15.14 -3.16
N LYS A 244 -6.81 -16.30 -2.84
CA LYS A 244 -6.11 -17.47 -2.27
C LYS A 244 -5.41 -18.36 -3.29
N GLN A 245 -5.53 -18.10 -4.57
CA GLN A 245 -5.05 -19.01 -5.62
C GLN A 245 -4.23 -18.27 -6.67
N PRO A 246 -3.19 -18.94 -7.23
CA PRO A 246 -2.52 -18.42 -8.41
C PRO A 246 -3.52 -18.24 -9.55
N CYS A 247 -3.49 -17.07 -10.17
CA CYS A 247 -4.41 -16.71 -11.23
C CYS A 247 -3.68 -16.49 -12.55
N SER A 248 -4.06 -17.28 -13.59
CA SER A 248 -3.51 -17.07 -14.92
C SER A 248 -4.36 -16.08 -15.72
N LEU A 249 -3.70 -15.25 -16.55
CA LEU A 249 -4.35 -14.27 -17.43
C LEU A 249 -5.34 -14.94 -18.39
N ASN A 250 -5.01 -16.14 -18.89
CA ASN A 250 -5.89 -16.91 -19.77
C ASN A 250 -7.16 -17.36 -19.04
N ARG A 251 -7.02 -17.84 -17.79
CA ARG A 251 -8.18 -18.23 -16.97
C ARG A 251 -9.10 -17.06 -16.70
N LEU A 252 -8.56 -15.89 -16.32
CA LEU A 252 -9.34 -14.67 -16.12
C LEU A 252 -10.06 -14.25 -17.39
N SER A 253 -9.37 -14.19 -18.52
CA SER A 253 -9.96 -13.87 -19.81
C SER A 253 -11.14 -14.79 -20.14
N ASN A 254 -10.99 -16.11 -19.97
CA ASN A 254 -12.03 -17.09 -20.25
C ASN A 254 -13.25 -16.94 -19.32
N LEU A 255 -13.02 -16.66 -18.03
CA LEU A 255 -14.10 -16.41 -17.07
C LEU A 255 -14.90 -15.14 -17.41
N ILE A 256 -14.22 -14.07 -17.85
CA ILE A 256 -14.88 -12.83 -18.29
C ILE A 256 -15.66 -13.10 -19.59
N LYS A 257 -15.08 -13.77 -20.57
CA LYS A 257 -15.76 -14.13 -21.82
C LYS A 257 -17.02 -14.98 -21.59
N ALA A 258 -17.01 -15.88 -20.61
CA ALA A 258 -18.15 -16.71 -20.27
C ALA A 258 -19.39 -15.89 -19.81
N THR A 259 -19.22 -14.63 -19.41
CA THR A 259 -20.32 -13.69 -19.10
C THR A 259 -20.86 -12.97 -20.35
N GLY A 260 -20.35 -13.26 -21.54
CA GLY A 260 -20.69 -12.55 -22.78
C GLY A 260 -19.87 -11.28 -23.02
N THR A 261 -18.94 -10.93 -22.13
CA THR A 261 -18.14 -9.71 -22.25
C THR A 261 -16.82 -10.01 -22.98
N PRO A 262 -16.53 -9.37 -24.13
CA PRO A 262 -15.27 -9.59 -24.84
C PRO A 262 -14.06 -9.12 -24.01
N CYS A 263 -13.08 -10.01 -23.81
CA CYS A 263 -11.87 -9.69 -23.06
C CYS A 263 -10.74 -10.64 -23.48
N SER A 264 -9.66 -10.12 -24.05
CA SER A 264 -8.49 -10.93 -24.42
C SER A 264 -7.53 -11.12 -23.23
N PRO A 265 -6.64 -12.12 -23.24
CA PRO A 265 -5.59 -12.23 -22.20
C PRO A 265 -4.67 -11.01 -22.14
N SER A 266 -4.39 -10.36 -23.28
CA SER A 266 -3.63 -9.10 -23.32
C SER A 266 -4.37 -7.95 -22.64
N THR A 267 -5.69 -7.85 -22.83
CA THR A 267 -6.53 -6.85 -22.15
C THR A 267 -6.55 -7.11 -20.63
N VAL A 268 -6.63 -8.37 -20.20
CA VAL A 268 -6.53 -8.72 -18.77
C VAL A 268 -5.17 -8.31 -18.20
N MET A 269 -4.08 -8.57 -18.95
CA MET A 269 -2.74 -8.15 -18.53
C MET A 269 -2.65 -6.63 -18.33
N GLU A 270 -3.21 -5.86 -19.25
CA GLU A 270 -3.26 -4.38 -19.13
C GLU A 270 -4.09 -3.96 -17.90
N TYR A 271 -5.26 -4.57 -17.67
CA TYR A 271 -6.07 -4.26 -16.49
C TYR A 271 -5.36 -4.57 -15.18
N VAL A 272 -4.71 -5.72 -15.07
CA VAL A 272 -3.90 -6.07 -13.88
C VAL A 272 -2.79 -5.04 -13.67
N ARG A 273 -2.10 -4.63 -14.73
CA ARG A 273 -1.08 -3.58 -14.66
C ARG A 273 -1.67 -2.25 -14.19
N TYR A 274 -2.81 -1.82 -14.71
CA TYR A 274 -3.46 -0.57 -14.30
C TYR A 274 -3.91 -0.61 -12.83
N LEU A 275 -4.40 -1.77 -12.36
CA LEU A 275 -4.74 -1.98 -10.95
C LEU A 275 -3.51 -1.90 -10.03
N GLN A 276 -2.35 -2.39 -10.49
CA GLN A 276 -1.08 -2.22 -9.78
C GLN A 276 -0.60 -0.76 -9.82
N GLU A 277 -0.70 -0.09 -10.96
CA GLU A 277 -0.34 1.32 -11.12
C GLU A 277 -1.20 2.24 -10.24
N SER A 278 -2.48 1.90 -10.03
CA SER A 278 -3.37 2.61 -9.08
C SER A 278 -3.12 2.24 -7.61
N CYS A 279 -2.11 1.43 -7.32
CA CYS A 279 -1.81 0.89 -5.98
C CYS A 279 -2.98 0.11 -5.35
N LEU A 280 -3.89 -0.44 -6.16
CA LEU A 280 -5.03 -1.22 -5.67
C LEU A 280 -4.65 -2.68 -5.41
N LEU A 281 -3.71 -3.22 -6.19
CA LEU A 281 -3.25 -4.60 -6.12
C LEU A 281 -1.76 -4.73 -5.79
N ILE A 282 -1.48 -5.75 -4.97
CA ILE A 282 -0.17 -6.34 -4.74
C ILE A 282 -0.12 -7.65 -5.53
N SER A 283 0.96 -7.92 -6.23
CA SER A 283 1.15 -9.21 -6.91
C SER A 283 2.46 -9.83 -6.47
N ILE A 284 2.43 -11.12 -6.16
CA ILE A 284 3.61 -11.90 -5.81
C ILE A 284 3.82 -13.06 -6.77
N ASP A 285 5.08 -13.38 -7.02
CA ASP A 285 5.49 -14.41 -7.95
C ASP A 285 5.64 -15.77 -7.26
N ASN A 286 5.52 -16.84 -8.03
CA ASN A 286 5.95 -18.15 -7.55
C ASN A 286 7.48 -18.23 -7.57
N TYR A 287 8.06 -18.59 -6.43
CA TYR A 287 9.52 -18.67 -6.28
C TYR A 287 10.16 -19.60 -7.31
N VAL A 288 9.55 -20.74 -7.61
CA VAL A 288 10.10 -21.78 -8.49
C VAL A 288 9.70 -21.65 -9.96
N SER A 289 8.82 -20.72 -10.31
CA SER A 289 8.37 -20.55 -11.68
C SER A 289 9.46 -20.00 -12.60
N LYS A 290 9.40 -20.42 -13.87
CA LYS A 290 10.21 -19.86 -14.95
C LYS A 290 9.74 -18.46 -15.32
N PHE A 291 10.57 -17.69 -16.02
CA PHE A 291 10.30 -16.30 -16.39
C PHE A 291 8.89 -16.08 -17.00
N VAL A 292 8.53 -16.87 -18.01
CA VAL A 292 7.21 -16.73 -18.68
C VAL A 292 6.05 -16.98 -17.73
N GLU A 293 6.16 -17.95 -16.84
CA GLU A 293 5.14 -18.24 -15.84
C GLU A 293 5.01 -17.11 -14.82
N LYS A 294 6.13 -16.54 -14.39
CA LYS A 294 6.13 -15.37 -13.47
C LYS A 294 5.41 -14.17 -14.05
N GLU A 295 5.43 -13.98 -15.37
CA GLU A 295 4.69 -12.89 -16.02
C GLU A 295 3.20 -13.19 -16.21
N THR A 296 2.81 -14.46 -16.24
CA THR A 296 1.44 -14.85 -16.61
C THR A 296 0.62 -15.46 -15.49
N ILE A 297 1.25 -15.93 -14.41
CA ILE A 297 0.60 -16.60 -13.28
C ILE A 297 1.15 -16.03 -11.97
N LYS A 298 0.32 -15.26 -11.25
CA LYS A 298 0.68 -14.64 -9.97
C LYS A 298 -0.43 -14.85 -8.94
N LYS A 299 -0.11 -14.75 -7.65
CA LYS A 299 -1.11 -14.47 -6.62
C LYS A 299 -1.31 -12.96 -6.52
N HIS A 300 -2.56 -12.52 -6.48
CA HIS A 300 -2.94 -11.11 -6.41
C HIS A 300 -3.69 -10.84 -5.12
N TYR A 301 -3.29 -9.77 -4.42
CA TYR A 301 -3.88 -9.33 -3.16
C TYR A 301 -4.29 -7.88 -3.25
N PHE A 302 -5.33 -7.51 -2.52
CA PHE A 302 -5.74 -6.10 -2.40
C PHE A 302 -4.88 -5.39 -1.37
N VAL A 303 -4.59 -4.12 -1.61
CA VAL A 303 -3.76 -3.28 -0.73
C VAL A 303 -4.38 -3.06 0.66
N ASP A 304 -5.69 -3.32 0.80
CA ASP A 304 -6.43 -3.16 2.03
C ASP A 304 -7.58 -4.18 2.12
N ASN A 305 -7.81 -4.74 3.31
CA ASN A 305 -8.88 -5.73 3.55
C ASN A 305 -10.28 -5.17 3.30
N GLY A 306 -10.52 -3.90 3.65
CA GLY A 306 -11.82 -3.27 3.45
C GLY A 306 -12.21 -3.18 1.97
N LEU A 307 -11.23 -2.91 1.09
CA LEU A 307 -11.46 -2.92 -0.35
C LEU A 307 -11.77 -4.34 -0.86
N LEU A 308 -11.06 -5.36 -0.39
CA LEU A 308 -11.32 -6.75 -0.75
C LEU A 308 -12.71 -7.19 -0.30
N HIS A 309 -13.12 -6.80 0.92
CA HIS A 309 -14.42 -7.14 1.51
C HIS A 309 -15.63 -6.63 0.71
N LEU A 310 -15.45 -5.61 -0.13
CA LEU A 310 -16.53 -5.14 -1.01
C LEU A 310 -17.01 -6.18 -2.02
N PHE A 311 -16.16 -7.14 -2.38
CA PHE A 311 -16.35 -8.04 -3.52
C PHE A 311 -16.65 -9.49 -3.14
N ILE A 312 -16.42 -9.88 -1.88
CA ILE A 312 -16.48 -11.29 -1.47
C ILE A 312 -17.60 -11.52 -0.46
N ASN A 313 -18.37 -12.59 -0.70
CA ASN A 313 -19.28 -13.15 0.30
C ASN A 313 -18.50 -14.21 1.11
N ASN A 314 -18.68 -14.27 2.43
CA ASN A 314 -17.91 -15.12 3.36
C ASN A 314 -16.38 -14.92 3.26
N PRO A 315 -15.88 -13.72 3.55
CA PRO A 315 -14.53 -13.30 3.19
C PRO A 315 -13.43 -13.82 4.12
N ASN A 316 -13.74 -14.42 5.27
CA ASN A 316 -12.84 -14.64 6.40
C ASN A 316 -11.47 -15.22 6.03
N THR A 317 -11.44 -16.34 5.29
CA THR A 317 -10.18 -16.97 4.86
C THR A 317 -9.40 -16.10 3.88
N SER A 318 -10.10 -15.44 2.95
CA SER A 318 -9.48 -14.54 1.97
C SER A 318 -8.94 -13.27 2.62
N LEU A 319 -9.67 -12.70 3.60
CA LEU A 319 -9.21 -11.54 4.36
C LEU A 319 -7.98 -11.85 5.21
N LEU A 320 -7.89 -13.07 5.78
CA LEU A 320 -6.72 -13.46 6.56
C LEU A 320 -5.48 -13.58 5.67
N GLU A 321 -5.57 -14.27 4.54
CA GLU A 321 -4.46 -14.40 3.62
C GLU A 321 -4.07 -13.04 3.02
N ASN A 322 -5.05 -12.18 2.70
CA ASN A 322 -4.80 -10.82 2.23
C ASN A 322 -4.09 -9.96 3.30
N LEU A 323 -4.49 -10.07 4.57
CA LEU A 323 -3.82 -9.38 5.68
C LEU A 323 -2.37 -9.85 5.84
N CYS A 324 -2.13 -11.16 5.72
CA CYS A 324 -0.77 -11.73 5.73
C CYS A 324 0.05 -11.17 4.56
N ALA A 325 -0.52 -11.14 3.35
CA ALA A 325 0.14 -10.59 2.17
C ALA A 325 0.53 -9.11 2.37
N ILE A 326 -0.41 -8.28 2.83
CA ILE A 326 -0.16 -6.85 3.09
C ILE A 326 0.98 -6.68 4.12
N THR A 327 0.92 -7.43 5.22
CA THR A 327 1.88 -7.32 6.32
C THR A 327 3.28 -7.73 5.88
N LEU A 328 3.40 -8.84 5.17
CA LEU A 328 4.68 -9.33 4.63
C LEU A 328 5.21 -8.43 3.51
N TYR A 329 4.34 -7.96 2.62
CA TYR A 329 4.74 -7.09 1.52
C TYR A 329 5.24 -5.72 1.99
N LYS A 330 4.65 -5.15 3.04
CA LYS A 330 5.15 -3.92 3.67
C LYS A 330 6.61 -4.02 4.10
N LYS A 331 7.06 -5.20 4.52
CA LYS A 331 8.43 -5.42 5.00
C LYS A 331 9.38 -5.93 3.92
N TYR A 332 8.94 -6.89 3.11
CA TYR A 332 9.81 -7.62 2.20
C TYR A 332 9.65 -7.26 0.72
N ALA A 333 8.55 -6.58 0.37
CA ALA A 333 8.28 -6.11 -0.99
C ALA A 333 8.59 -7.16 -2.08
N LYS A 334 9.55 -6.89 -2.97
CA LYS A 334 9.97 -7.79 -4.05
C LYS A 334 10.64 -9.08 -3.59
N GLY A 335 11.02 -9.19 -2.33
CA GLY A 335 11.57 -10.42 -1.72
C GLY A 335 10.50 -11.41 -1.25
N LEU A 336 9.21 -11.07 -1.37
CA LEU A 336 8.09 -11.93 -1.00
C LEU A 336 7.61 -12.75 -2.19
N TYR A 337 7.52 -14.06 -2.01
CA TYR A 337 7.04 -15.03 -3.00
C TYR A 337 5.98 -15.94 -2.38
N TYR A 338 5.23 -16.66 -3.22
CA TYR A 338 4.59 -17.91 -2.82
C TYR A 338 5.39 -19.09 -3.38
N TYR A 339 5.20 -20.27 -2.84
CA TYR A 339 5.82 -21.49 -3.36
C TYR A 339 4.74 -22.46 -3.82
N ASN A 340 4.75 -22.82 -5.10
CA ASN A 340 3.81 -23.79 -5.64
C ASN A 340 4.47 -24.61 -6.75
N LYS A 341 4.76 -25.88 -6.44
CA LYS A 341 5.22 -26.90 -7.40
C LYS A 341 4.58 -28.25 -7.09
N ASN A 342 5.09 -28.98 -6.09
CA ASN A 342 4.51 -30.23 -5.59
C ASN A 342 3.85 -30.03 -4.22
N ILE A 343 4.12 -28.91 -3.59
CA ILE A 343 3.56 -28.43 -2.34
C ILE A 343 3.15 -26.97 -2.53
N GLU A 344 2.21 -26.50 -1.75
CA GLU A 344 1.80 -25.11 -1.74
C GLU A 344 2.12 -24.47 -0.39
N VAL A 345 2.89 -23.36 -0.43
CA VAL A 345 3.13 -22.48 0.73
C VAL A 345 2.72 -21.07 0.33
N ASP A 346 1.85 -20.45 1.13
CA ASP A 346 1.23 -19.17 0.79
C ASP A 346 2.25 -18.04 0.65
N PHE A 347 3.21 -17.99 1.58
CA PHE A 347 4.24 -16.94 1.58
C PHE A 347 5.61 -17.52 1.92
N TYR A 348 6.59 -17.15 1.11
CA TYR A 348 7.97 -17.53 1.28
C TYR A 348 8.91 -16.34 1.07
N VAL A 349 9.80 -16.09 2.02
CA VAL A 349 10.85 -15.06 1.96
C VAL A 349 12.19 -15.77 2.03
N PRO A 350 12.80 -16.09 0.87
CA PRO A 350 14.01 -16.92 0.81
C PRO A 350 15.20 -16.32 1.56
N ASP A 351 15.44 -15.01 1.45
CA ASP A 351 16.57 -14.32 2.08
C ASP A 351 16.52 -14.39 3.61
N GLU A 352 15.31 -14.46 4.18
CA GLU A 352 15.08 -14.59 5.61
C GLU A 352 14.95 -16.05 6.06
N GLY A 353 14.81 -17.00 5.14
CA GLY A 353 14.43 -18.38 5.44
C GLY A 353 13.09 -18.45 6.17
N LEU A 354 12.13 -17.59 5.83
CA LEU A 354 10.81 -17.48 6.44
C LEU A 354 9.75 -18.09 5.53
N ALA A 355 8.92 -18.97 6.09
CA ALA A 355 7.71 -19.47 5.45
C ALA A 355 6.47 -19.22 6.33
N VAL A 356 5.38 -18.78 5.71
CA VAL A 356 4.12 -18.47 6.41
C VAL A 356 2.96 -19.07 5.66
N GLN A 357 2.09 -19.78 6.39
CA GLN A 357 0.78 -20.24 5.95
C GLN A 357 -0.32 -19.41 6.61
N ALA A 358 -1.44 -19.21 5.92
CA ALA A 358 -2.61 -18.53 6.45
C ALA A 358 -3.79 -19.49 6.56
N SER A 359 -4.15 -19.89 7.77
CA SER A 359 -5.26 -20.81 8.04
C SER A 359 -6.24 -20.19 9.04
N TYR A 360 -7.48 -19.92 8.62
CA TYR A 360 -8.44 -19.17 9.46
C TYR A 360 -8.73 -19.88 10.79
N GLN A 361 -8.85 -21.22 10.77
CA GLN A 361 -9.08 -22.07 11.93
C GLN A 361 -8.20 -23.34 11.84
N MET A 362 -7.70 -23.75 12.98
CA MET A 362 -6.89 -24.98 13.15
C MET A 362 -7.65 -26.06 13.93
N SER A 363 -8.99 -26.05 13.85
CA SER A 363 -9.85 -26.99 14.59
C SER A 363 -9.95 -28.38 13.95
N ASP A 364 -9.59 -28.50 12.68
CA ASP A 364 -9.65 -29.73 11.91
C ASP A 364 -8.25 -30.34 11.73
N GLY A 365 -8.09 -31.62 12.15
CA GLY A 365 -6.84 -32.33 12.07
C GLY A 365 -6.28 -32.48 10.66
N GLU A 366 -7.14 -32.55 9.62
CA GLU A 366 -6.72 -32.63 8.23
C GLU A 366 -6.10 -31.31 7.76
N THR A 367 -6.70 -30.18 8.15
CA THR A 367 -6.18 -28.86 7.86
C THR A 367 -4.81 -28.66 8.54
N ILE A 368 -4.67 -29.00 9.84
CA ILE A 368 -3.40 -28.92 10.54
C ILE A 368 -2.33 -29.72 9.81
N GLU A 369 -2.64 -30.98 9.50
CA GLU A 369 -1.69 -31.89 8.87
C GLU A 369 -1.26 -31.39 7.49
N ARG A 370 -2.16 -30.81 6.70
CA ARG A 370 -1.85 -30.24 5.39
C ARG A 370 -0.88 -29.06 5.48
N GLU A 371 -1.16 -28.08 6.37
CA GLU A 371 -0.33 -26.88 6.52
C GLU A 371 1.06 -27.24 7.07
N VAL A 372 1.11 -28.11 8.07
CA VAL A 372 2.38 -28.58 8.67
C VAL A 372 3.20 -29.34 7.64
N LYS A 373 2.60 -30.29 6.89
CA LYS A 373 3.31 -31.04 5.83
C LYS A 373 3.91 -30.14 4.77
N ALA A 374 3.19 -29.09 4.36
CA ALA A 374 3.69 -28.15 3.36
C ALA A 374 4.95 -27.41 3.86
N LEU A 375 4.95 -26.91 5.10
CA LEU A 375 6.09 -26.23 5.70
C LEU A 375 7.29 -27.16 5.91
N VAL A 376 7.06 -28.39 6.40
CA VAL A 376 8.11 -29.41 6.58
C VAL A 376 8.73 -29.80 5.23
N ALA A 377 7.90 -30.01 4.22
CA ALA A 377 8.38 -30.36 2.88
C ALA A 377 9.20 -29.20 2.26
N LEU A 378 8.77 -27.95 2.48
CA LEU A 378 9.55 -26.80 2.04
C LEU A 378 10.89 -26.71 2.80
N HIS A 379 10.89 -26.97 4.12
CA HIS A 379 12.10 -26.99 4.92
C HIS A 379 13.14 -28.03 4.41
N GLY A 380 12.65 -29.18 3.97
CA GLY A 380 13.49 -30.22 3.36
C GLY A 380 14.12 -29.81 2.02
N LEU A 381 13.50 -28.87 1.27
CA LEU A 381 13.99 -28.35 0.01
C LEU A 381 14.85 -27.09 0.19
N HIS A 382 14.42 -26.23 1.07
CA HIS A 382 15.01 -24.92 1.39
C HIS A 382 15.01 -24.74 2.91
N PRO A 383 16.16 -24.82 3.59
CA PRO A 383 16.24 -24.73 5.04
C PRO A 383 15.57 -23.45 5.58
N LEU A 384 14.53 -23.62 6.40
CA LEU A 384 13.81 -22.52 7.01
C LEU A 384 14.41 -22.19 8.38
N LYS A 385 14.61 -20.91 8.66
CA LYS A 385 14.97 -20.39 9.99
C LYS A 385 13.72 -20.18 10.85
N ARG A 386 12.58 -19.88 10.19
CA ARG A 386 11.30 -19.60 10.85
C ARG A 386 10.14 -20.10 10.00
N ALA A 387 9.24 -20.85 10.63
CA ALA A 387 8.01 -21.34 10.01
C ALA A 387 6.80 -20.95 10.87
N MET A 388 5.75 -20.42 10.25
CA MET A 388 4.59 -19.91 10.96
C MET A 388 3.29 -20.34 10.27
N ILE A 389 2.25 -20.57 11.06
CA ILE A 389 0.87 -20.64 10.62
C ILE A 389 0.13 -19.48 11.30
N ILE A 390 -0.34 -18.51 10.50
CA ILE A 390 -1.12 -17.40 11.01
C ILE A 390 -2.60 -17.79 10.97
N THR A 391 -3.25 -17.67 12.12
CA THR A 391 -4.65 -18.03 12.31
C THR A 391 -5.48 -16.80 12.69
N TYR A 392 -6.79 -16.91 12.73
CA TYR A 392 -7.61 -15.82 13.25
C TYR A 392 -7.49 -15.71 14.78
N GLU A 393 -7.60 -16.85 15.50
CA GLU A 393 -7.60 -16.88 16.98
C GLU A 393 -6.71 -17.96 17.60
N ASP A 394 -6.41 -19.06 16.87
CA ASP A 394 -5.67 -20.21 17.42
C ASP A 394 -4.21 -19.84 17.70
N GLU A 395 -3.66 -20.37 18.80
CA GLU A 395 -2.28 -20.15 19.24
C GLU A 395 -1.65 -21.47 19.71
N GLY A 396 -0.40 -21.69 19.35
CA GLY A 396 0.32 -22.89 19.76
C GLY A 396 1.67 -23.05 19.07
N GLU A 397 2.19 -24.26 19.16
CA GLU A 397 3.46 -24.64 18.56
C GLU A 397 3.43 -26.12 18.18
N ILE A 398 4.00 -26.43 17.04
CA ILE A 398 4.20 -27.80 16.56
C ILE A 398 5.67 -27.99 16.21
N VAL A 399 6.27 -29.09 16.69
CA VAL A 399 7.60 -29.51 16.26
C VAL A 399 7.48 -30.77 15.43
N ARG A 400 7.97 -30.74 14.19
CA ARG A 400 7.95 -31.91 13.31
C ARG A 400 9.20 -31.93 12.43
N ASP A 401 9.86 -33.08 12.37
CA ASP A 401 11.09 -33.34 11.59
C ASP A 401 12.19 -32.29 11.84
N GLY A 402 12.32 -31.85 13.09
CA GLY A 402 13.29 -30.83 13.50
C GLY A 402 12.87 -29.38 13.22
N LEU A 403 11.76 -29.15 12.53
CA LEU A 403 11.22 -27.81 12.27
C LEU A 403 10.24 -27.42 13.38
N ARG A 404 10.49 -26.27 14.01
CA ARG A 404 9.56 -25.60 14.93
C ARG A 404 8.63 -24.70 14.12
N ILE A 405 7.32 -24.94 14.24
CA ILE A 405 6.26 -24.19 13.55
C ILE A 405 5.46 -23.43 14.61
N GLU A 406 5.50 -22.10 14.55
CA GLU A 406 4.71 -21.24 15.44
C GLU A 406 3.30 -21.07 14.88
N ILE A 407 2.28 -21.30 15.70
CA ILE A 407 0.87 -20.99 15.38
C ILE A 407 0.52 -19.72 16.12
N LYS A 408 0.14 -18.66 15.36
CA LYS A 408 -0.03 -17.34 15.93
C LYS A 408 -1.31 -16.66 15.50
N PRO A 409 -2.14 -16.13 16.43
CA PRO A 409 -3.30 -15.36 16.06
C PRO A 409 -2.90 -14.04 15.37
N ALA A 410 -3.57 -13.72 14.28
CA ALA A 410 -3.25 -12.60 13.40
C ALA A 410 -3.19 -11.26 14.16
N TRP A 411 -4.08 -11.04 15.13
CA TRP A 411 -4.09 -9.80 15.92
C TRP A 411 -2.82 -9.60 16.75
N LYS A 412 -2.24 -10.69 17.30
CA LYS A 412 -0.96 -10.64 18.00
C LYS A 412 0.18 -10.45 17.01
N TRP A 413 0.17 -11.23 15.93
CA TRP A 413 1.22 -11.21 14.92
C TRP A 413 1.43 -9.83 14.30
N VAL A 414 0.35 -9.13 13.93
CA VAL A 414 0.47 -7.77 13.34
C VAL A 414 0.88 -6.69 14.34
N LEU A 415 0.73 -6.93 15.66
CA LEU A 415 1.17 -6.01 16.72
C LEU A 415 2.62 -6.25 17.16
N GLU A 416 3.05 -7.50 17.22
CA GLU A 416 4.42 -7.86 17.63
C GLU A 416 5.45 -7.51 16.54
N GLY A 417 5.01 -7.41 15.28
CA GLY A 417 5.87 -7.20 14.13
C GLY A 417 6.55 -8.49 13.65
N LEU A 418 7.21 -8.40 12.51
CA LEU A 418 7.94 -9.50 11.85
C LEU A 418 9.41 -9.53 12.26
#